data_8e528c834fa375ba80c6fcfe0adfe396
#
_entry.id   8e528c834fa375ba80c6fcfe0adfe396
#
_cell.length_a   1.000
_cell.length_b   1.000
_cell.length_c   1.000
_cell.angle_alpha   90.00
_cell.angle_beta   90.00
_cell.angle_gamma   90.00
#
_symmetry.space_group_name_H-M   'P 1'
#
loop_
_entity.id
_entity.type
_entity.pdbx_description
1 polymer ?
#
loop_
_entity_poly.entity_id
_entity_poly.type
_entity_poly.pdbx_seq_one_letter_code
_entity_poly.pdbx_strand_id
1 'polypeptide(L)'
;MLVTGRKLPIGIQTFEDIRNDGYLYVDKTALMWTMANIGKPFFLSRPRRFGNSLLISTFEAYFKGRRDLFTGLAVEQLEKKWEEYPVLHLDLNAEKYDSPDRLDAILSNQLTQWEAIYGRGEDETTLSSRFLGVIRRASEQAGRGVVVLVDEYDKPLLQAIQNEPLLNSYRSTLKAFYGVLKSADRYLRFAFLTGVTKFSQVSVFSDLNQLNDISLNYDFSTLCGITREELLANFEPEIAALSQANDINTKEVVETMTRQYDGYHFHPNGEGVFNPFSVLNAFFSKEFGNYWFQTGTPTFLVELLKESDYDLRLLMDGIETAASAFTEYRADRKNPIPLIYQSGYLTIKDYDREFRLYRLGFPNDEVRYGFLNFLLPFYTAVTDEERSFYIGKFVQELRTGNVDAFMHRFEAFFADFPYELNDQTERHYQVIIYLIFKLMGQFTQAEVYSSRGRADAVVRTPKFIYIFEFKLNGTVEQAMEQIEEKGYAFPYTAEDQQVIKVGVEFSAEKRNVERWMVAKEI
;
A
#
# COMPACT_ATOMS: atom_id res chain seq x y z
N MET A 1 5.40 -22.61 15.34
CA MET A 1 6.37 -22.35 16.43
C MET A 1 5.80 -21.22 17.29
N LEU A 2 5.86 -21.36 18.62
CA LEU A 2 5.37 -20.32 19.52
C LEU A 2 6.51 -19.30 19.73
N VAL A 3 6.31 -18.06 19.32
CA VAL A 3 7.16 -16.95 19.71
C VAL A 3 6.63 -16.50 21.08
N THR A 4 7.45 -16.53 22.14
CA THR A 4 7.03 -16.14 23.51
C THR A 4 5.90 -16.97 24.14
N GLY A 5 5.56 -18.15 23.56
CA GLY A 5 4.44 -18.98 24.03
C GLY A 5 3.05 -18.54 23.55
N ARG A 6 2.95 -17.46 22.76
CA ARG A 6 1.69 -16.94 22.19
C ARG A 6 1.60 -17.22 20.69
N LYS A 7 0.37 -17.37 20.20
CA LYS A 7 0.09 -17.58 18.77
C LYS A 7 -0.20 -16.25 18.10
N LEU A 8 0.54 -15.92 17.04
CA LEU A 8 0.29 -14.74 16.21
C LEU A 8 -0.56 -15.11 15.00
N PRO A 9 -1.63 -14.35 14.66
CA PRO A 9 -2.61 -14.71 13.64
C PRO A 9 -2.13 -14.35 12.22
N ILE A 10 -0.95 -14.84 11.81
CA ILE A 10 -0.39 -14.55 10.49
C ILE A 10 -1.21 -15.25 9.42
N GLY A 11 -1.85 -14.47 8.54
CA GLY A 11 -2.67 -14.99 7.44
C GLY A 11 -4.03 -15.55 7.85
N ILE A 12 -4.43 -15.46 9.12
CA ILE A 12 -5.74 -15.88 9.59
C ILE A 12 -6.74 -14.74 9.44
N GLN A 13 -7.84 -15.00 8.75
CA GLN A 13 -8.88 -14.01 8.44
C GLN A 13 -10.19 -14.28 9.18
N THR A 14 -10.34 -15.47 9.76
CA THR A 14 -11.54 -15.90 10.46
C THR A 14 -11.45 -15.52 11.94
N PHE A 15 -12.34 -14.63 12.39
CA PHE A 15 -12.38 -14.17 13.79
C PHE A 15 -12.64 -15.33 14.77
N GLU A 16 -13.52 -16.26 14.39
CA GLU A 16 -13.83 -17.44 15.19
C GLU A 16 -12.60 -18.31 15.47
N ASP A 17 -11.77 -18.56 14.44
CA ASP A 17 -10.53 -19.33 14.58
C ASP A 17 -9.53 -18.62 15.51
N ILE A 18 -9.41 -17.28 15.36
CA ILE A 18 -8.54 -16.48 16.23
C ILE A 18 -8.94 -16.63 17.69
N ARG A 19 -10.23 -16.56 17.98
CA ARG A 19 -10.76 -16.62 19.35
C ARG A 19 -10.71 -18.02 19.94
N ASN A 20 -11.13 -19.04 19.18
CA ASN A 20 -11.21 -20.42 19.64
C ASN A 20 -9.82 -21.03 19.86
N ASP A 21 -8.87 -20.72 18.99
CA ASP A 21 -7.51 -21.27 19.04
C ASP A 21 -6.55 -20.45 19.91
N GLY A 22 -7.01 -19.35 20.50
CA GLY A 22 -6.24 -18.52 21.43
C GLY A 22 -5.11 -17.74 20.77
N TYR A 23 -5.33 -17.25 19.53
CA TYR A 23 -4.43 -16.31 18.90
C TYR A 23 -4.55 -14.92 19.52
N LEU A 24 -3.48 -14.13 19.43
CA LEU A 24 -3.53 -12.73 19.82
C LEU A 24 -4.49 -11.96 18.90
N TYR A 25 -5.38 -11.18 19.51
CA TYR A 25 -6.31 -10.30 18.80
C TYR A 25 -6.14 -8.86 19.27
N VAL A 26 -5.84 -7.93 18.37
CA VAL A 26 -5.84 -6.49 18.66
C VAL A 26 -7.29 -6.01 18.58
N ASP A 27 -7.82 -5.58 19.70
CA ASP A 27 -9.25 -5.32 19.85
C ASP A 27 -9.71 -4.03 19.17
N LYS A 28 -10.49 -4.17 18.09
CA LYS A 28 -11.17 -3.09 17.36
C LYS A 28 -12.68 -3.09 17.57
N THR A 29 -13.18 -3.93 18.48
CA THR A 29 -14.62 -4.19 18.60
C THR A 29 -15.43 -2.99 19.08
N ALA A 30 -14.82 -2.02 19.78
CA ALA A 30 -15.51 -0.77 20.14
C ALA A 30 -15.86 0.07 18.91
N LEU A 31 -14.92 0.23 17.98
CA LEU A 31 -15.15 0.95 16.72
C LEU A 31 -16.14 0.20 15.83
N MET A 32 -16.01 -1.13 15.75
CA MET A 32 -16.95 -2.00 15.05
C MET A 32 -18.38 -1.82 15.60
N TRP A 33 -18.56 -1.86 16.91
CA TRP A 33 -19.87 -1.67 17.56
C TRP A 33 -20.46 -0.28 17.28
N THR A 34 -19.62 0.76 17.35
CA THR A 34 -20.04 2.13 17.00
C THR A 34 -20.58 2.16 15.58
N MET A 35 -19.84 1.61 14.62
CA MET A 35 -20.25 1.57 13.22
C MET A 35 -21.56 0.80 13.02
N ALA A 36 -21.71 -0.36 13.68
CA ALA A 36 -22.93 -1.17 13.62
C ALA A 36 -24.18 -0.43 14.12
N ASN A 37 -24.04 0.64 14.91
CA ASN A 37 -25.15 1.35 15.56
C ASN A 37 -25.41 2.76 15.06
N ILE A 38 -24.60 3.33 14.16
CA ILE A 38 -24.78 4.70 13.68
C ILE A 38 -25.40 4.83 12.30
N GLY A 39 -25.50 3.78 11.52
CA GLY A 39 -26.08 3.87 10.18
C GLY A 39 -25.96 2.62 9.31
N LYS A 40 -26.29 2.77 8.06
CA LYS A 40 -26.19 1.77 6.96
C LYS A 40 -26.43 2.48 5.62
N PRO A 41 -25.88 1.99 4.47
CA PRO A 41 -24.74 1.08 4.33
C PRO A 41 -23.39 1.80 4.44
N PHE A 42 -22.32 1.05 4.69
CA PHE A 42 -20.95 1.56 4.77
C PHE A 42 -20.03 0.97 3.71
N PHE A 43 -19.04 1.77 3.30
CA PHE A 43 -17.96 1.37 2.43
C PHE A 43 -16.61 1.70 3.07
N LEU A 44 -15.65 0.77 2.99
CA LEU A 44 -14.28 0.94 3.45
C LEU A 44 -13.29 0.46 2.39
N SER A 45 -12.41 1.34 1.94
CA SER A 45 -11.22 0.96 1.18
C SER A 45 -9.99 1.00 2.08
N ARG A 46 -9.23 -0.09 2.07
CA ARG A 46 -7.92 -0.19 2.74
C ARG A 46 -6.97 -1.01 1.88
N PRO A 47 -5.66 -0.74 1.95
CA PRO A 47 -4.68 -1.57 1.28
C PRO A 47 -4.78 -3.04 1.70
N ARG A 48 -4.27 -3.93 0.87
CA ARG A 48 -4.20 -5.36 1.20
C ARG A 48 -3.45 -5.59 2.52
N ARG A 49 -3.84 -6.64 3.25
CA ARG A 49 -3.21 -7.06 4.52
C ARG A 49 -3.42 -6.12 5.71
N PHE A 50 -4.40 -5.22 5.64
CA PHE A 50 -4.77 -4.36 6.78
C PHE A 50 -5.85 -4.95 7.69
N GLY A 51 -6.42 -6.12 7.36
CA GLY A 51 -7.41 -6.81 8.20
C GLY A 51 -8.86 -6.61 7.76
N ASN A 52 -9.13 -6.24 6.50
CA ASN A 52 -10.48 -6.06 5.97
C ASN A 52 -11.34 -7.33 6.14
N SER A 53 -10.84 -8.48 5.69
CA SER A 53 -11.54 -9.77 5.80
C SER A 53 -11.75 -10.19 7.26
N LEU A 54 -10.79 -9.91 8.15
CA LEU A 54 -10.95 -10.15 9.58
C LEU A 54 -12.06 -9.27 10.16
N LEU A 55 -12.15 -8.00 9.75
CA LEU A 55 -13.23 -7.10 10.17
C LEU A 55 -14.59 -7.60 9.70
N ILE A 56 -14.70 -8.06 8.43
CA ILE A 56 -15.91 -8.71 7.89
C ILE A 56 -16.29 -9.92 8.74
N SER A 57 -15.35 -10.82 9.04
CA SER A 57 -15.57 -12.00 9.86
C SER A 57 -15.98 -11.64 11.30
N THR A 58 -15.44 -10.55 11.84
CA THR A 58 -15.82 -10.02 13.16
C THR A 58 -17.26 -9.51 13.17
N PHE A 59 -17.68 -8.75 12.14
CA PHE A 59 -19.09 -8.35 11.97
C PHE A 59 -20.02 -9.54 11.80
N GLU A 60 -19.61 -10.53 11.03
CA GLU A 60 -20.41 -11.76 10.85
C GLU A 60 -20.66 -12.46 12.19
N ALA A 61 -19.62 -12.67 12.99
CA ALA A 61 -19.74 -13.26 14.32
C ALA A 61 -20.62 -12.40 15.26
N TYR A 62 -20.46 -11.07 15.22
CA TYR A 62 -21.26 -10.14 16.02
C TYR A 62 -22.75 -10.21 15.69
N PHE A 63 -23.10 -10.14 14.41
CA PHE A 63 -24.50 -10.18 13.97
C PHE A 63 -25.14 -11.58 14.02
N LYS A 64 -24.33 -12.63 14.10
CA LYS A 64 -24.78 -13.99 14.43
C LYS A 64 -24.97 -14.23 15.94
N GLY A 65 -24.82 -13.19 16.77
CA GLY A 65 -25.02 -13.28 18.21
C GLY A 65 -23.98 -14.13 18.96
N ARG A 66 -22.79 -14.39 18.36
CA ARG A 66 -21.74 -15.24 18.93
C ARG A 66 -21.00 -14.56 20.10
N ARG A 67 -21.75 -14.22 21.16
CA ARG A 67 -21.22 -13.56 22.35
C ARG A 67 -19.99 -14.26 22.93
N ASP A 68 -19.96 -15.59 22.86
CA ASP A 68 -18.87 -16.45 23.35
C ASP A 68 -17.49 -16.00 22.77
N LEU A 69 -17.44 -15.59 21.52
CA LEU A 69 -16.22 -15.15 20.84
C LEU A 69 -15.73 -13.76 21.29
N PHE A 70 -16.59 -12.96 21.89
CA PHE A 70 -16.29 -11.58 22.30
C PHE A 70 -15.94 -11.42 23.78
N THR A 71 -15.88 -12.51 24.52
CA THR A 71 -15.52 -12.49 25.94
C THR A 71 -14.16 -11.81 26.14
N GLY A 72 -14.14 -10.80 27.04
CA GLY A 72 -12.95 -10.01 27.36
C GLY A 72 -12.61 -8.90 26.34
N LEU A 73 -13.43 -8.70 25.29
CA LEU A 73 -13.26 -7.62 24.33
C LEU A 73 -14.18 -6.42 24.68
N ALA A 74 -13.82 -5.24 24.18
CA ALA A 74 -14.51 -3.98 24.51
C ALA A 74 -16.02 -4.02 24.21
N VAL A 75 -16.43 -4.67 23.12
CA VAL A 75 -17.85 -4.78 22.74
C VAL A 75 -18.69 -5.54 23.79
N GLU A 76 -18.10 -6.42 24.58
CA GLU A 76 -18.83 -7.15 25.62
C GLU A 76 -19.45 -6.21 26.67
N GLN A 77 -18.79 -5.08 26.93
CA GLN A 77 -19.28 -4.03 27.83
C GLN A 77 -20.31 -3.10 27.16
N LEU A 78 -20.25 -2.96 25.86
CA LEU A 78 -21.07 -2.04 25.07
C LEU A 78 -22.38 -2.69 24.64
N GLU A 79 -22.33 -3.94 24.15
CA GLU A 79 -23.49 -4.67 23.65
C GLU A 79 -24.23 -5.39 24.78
N LYS A 80 -25.54 -5.17 24.88
CA LYS A 80 -26.35 -5.75 25.95
C LYS A 80 -27.32 -6.83 25.48
N LYS A 81 -27.68 -6.83 24.19
CA LYS A 81 -28.77 -7.66 23.66
C LYS A 81 -28.30 -8.91 22.94
N TRP A 82 -27.17 -8.83 22.23
CA TRP A 82 -26.60 -9.93 21.44
C TRP A 82 -27.64 -10.62 20.53
N GLU A 83 -28.38 -9.80 19.80
CA GLU A 83 -29.43 -10.26 18.90
C GLU A 83 -28.85 -10.93 17.66
N GLU A 84 -29.49 -12.03 17.23
CA GLU A 84 -29.13 -12.73 15.99
C GLU A 84 -29.85 -12.13 14.79
N TYR A 85 -29.12 -11.92 13.71
CA TYR A 85 -29.64 -11.42 12.43
C TYR A 85 -29.27 -12.37 11.30
N PRO A 86 -30.11 -12.48 10.23
CA PRO A 86 -29.69 -13.16 9.01
C PRO A 86 -28.51 -12.41 8.39
N VAL A 87 -27.41 -13.13 8.12
CA VAL A 87 -26.20 -12.58 7.53
C VAL A 87 -26.02 -13.17 6.13
N LEU A 88 -25.95 -12.31 5.14
CA LEU A 88 -25.59 -12.63 3.76
C LEU A 88 -24.17 -12.16 3.51
N HIS A 89 -23.22 -13.09 3.52
CA HIS A 89 -21.80 -12.82 3.28
C HIS A 89 -21.41 -13.22 1.85
N LEU A 90 -20.91 -12.25 1.07
CA LEU A 90 -20.37 -12.41 -0.27
C LEU A 90 -18.87 -12.15 -0.26
N ASP A 91 -18.08 -13.18 -0.54
CA ASP A 91 -16.63 -13.07 -0.75
C ASP A 91 -16.31 -13.23 -2.25
N LEU A 92 -15.76 -12.19 -2.86
CA LEU A 92 -15.37 -12.18 -4.27
C LEU A 92 -13.90 -12.53 -4.50
N ASN A 93 -13.16 -12.93 -3.46
CA ASN A 93 -11.73 -13.24 -3.56
C ASN A 93 -11.44 -14.64 -4.13
N ALA A 94 -12.38 -15.58 -4.01
CA ALA A 94 -12.13 -17.00 -4.21
C ALA A 94 -11.94 -17.43 -5.68
N GLU A 95 -12.22 -16.56 -6.67
CA GLU A 95 -12.32 -16.97 -8.07
C GLU A 95 -11.47 -16.13 -9.02
N LYS A 96 -11.25 -16.68 -10.24
CA LYS A 96 -10.60 -15.97 -11.34
C LYS A 96 -11.64 -15.32 -12.24
N TYR A 97 -11.41 -14.05 -12.60
CA TYR A 97 -12.31 -13.23 -13.40
C TYR A 97 -11.70 -12.96 -14.80
N ASP A 98 -11.85 -13.91 -15.72
CA ASP A 98 -11.21 -13.91 -17.04
C ASP A 98 -12.18 -13.94 -18.24
N SER A 99 -13.50 -14.00 -17.99
CA SER A 99 -14.51 -13.99 -19.04
C SER A 99 -15.79 -13.26 -18.61
N PRO A 100 -16.59 -12.69 -19.54
CA PRO A 100 -17.79 -11.92 -19.21
C PRO A 100 -18.78 -12.68 -18.31
N ASP A 101 -19.00 -13.97 -18.56
CA ASP A 101 -19.99 -14.78 -17.85
C ASP A 101 -19.54 -15.21 -16.46
N ARG A 102 -18.24 -15.05 -16.14
CA ARG A 102 -17.67 -15.59 -14.90
C ARG A 102 -18.23 -14.93 -13.66
N LEU A 103 -18.32 -13.61 -13.65
CA LEU A 103 -18.91 -12.86 -12.53
C LEU A 103 -20.38 -13.23 -12.32
N ASP A 104 -21.14 -13.31 -13.39
CA ASP A 104 -22.58 -13.67 -13.33
C ASP A 104 -22.75 -15.09 -12.76
N ALA A 105 -21.90 -16.04 -13.16
CA ALA A 105 -21.92 -17.40 -12.63
C ALA A 105 -21.61 -17.44 -11.12
N ILE A 106 -20.60 -16.68 -10.66
CA ILE A 106 -20.20 -16.62 -9.24
C ILE A 106 -21.35 -16.04 -8.41
N LEU A 107 -21.92 -14.91 -8.84
CA LEU A 107 -23.05 -14.28 -8.16
C LEU A 107 -24.28 -15.19 -8.16
N SER A 108 -24.55 -15.89 -9.28
CA SER A 108 -25.66 -16.84 -9.37
C SER A 108 -25.46 -18.04 -8.43
N ASN A 109 -24.26 -18.59 -8.32
CA ASN A 109 -23.95 -19.67 -7.39
C ASN A 109 -24.17 -19.25 -5.94
N GLN A 110 -23.71 -18.07 -5.57
CA GLN A 110 -23.91 -17.51 -4.22
C GLN A 110 -25.40 -17.30 -3.92
N LEU A 111 -26.15 -16.75 -4.87
CA LEU A 111 -27.60 -16.60 -4.72
C LEU A 111 -28.28 -17.95 -4.57
N THR A 112 -27.89 -18.98 -5.31
CA THR A 112 -28.44 -20.33 -5.18
C THR A 112 -28.22 -20.92 -3.79
N GLN A 113 -27.07 -20.67 -3.16
CA GLN A 113 -26.83 -21.08 -1.77
C GLN A 113 -27.77 -20.37 -0.79
N TRP A 114 -27.96 -19.07 -0.95
CA TRP A 114 -28.91 -18.32 -0.10
C TRP A 114 -30.37 -18.70 -0.37
N GLU A 115 -30.74 -18.95 -1.65
CA GLU A 115 -32.07 -19.41 -2.03
C GLU A 115 -32.39 -20.81 -1.46
N ALA A 116 -31.39 -21.67 -1.27
CA ALA A 116 -31.59 -22.94 -0.59
C ALA A 116 -32.03 -22.79 0.87
N ILE A 117 -31.66 -21.66 1.51
CA ILE A 117 -32.02 -21.33 2.90
C ILE A 117 -33.35 -20.56 2.95
N TYR A 118 -33.47 -19.52 2.12
CA TYR A 118 -34.58 -18.55 2.21
C TYR A 118 -35.66 -18.71 1.14
N GLY A 119 -35.46 -19.62 0.18
CA GLY A 119 -36.35 -19.86 -0.94
C GLY A 119 -36.10 -18.94 -2.13
N ARG A 120 -36.82 -19.19 -3.24
CA ARG A 120 -36.81 -18.42 -4.48
C ARG A 120 -38.23 -18.17 -5.01
N GLY A 121 -38.51 -16.96 -5.53
CA GLY A 121 -39.75 -16.64 -6.21
C GLY A 121 -39.71 -17.02 -7.70
N GLU A 122 -40.83 -17.38 -8.29
CA GLU A 122 -40.93 -17.77 -9.71
C GLU A 122 -40.54 -16.64 -10.66
N ASP A 123 -40.86 -15.38 -10.31
CA ASP A 123 -40.57 -14.19 -11.12
C ASP A 123 -39.11 -13.67 -10.94
N GLU A 124 -38.30 -14.28 -10.09
CA GLU A 124 -36.94 -13.85 -9.79
C GLU A 124 -35.95 -14.44 -10.81
N THR A 125 -35.87 -13.81 -11.98
CA THR A 125 -35.07 -14.33 -13.13
C THR A 125 -33.72 -13.69 -13.28
N THR A 126 -33.50 -12.46 -12.78
CA THR A 126 -32.24 -11.73 -12.85
C THR A 126 -31.47 -11.81 -11.55
N LEU A 127 -30.15 -11.59 -11.58
CA LEU A 127 -29.30 -11.54 -10.36
C LEU A 127 -29.85 -10.52 -9.34
N SER A 128 -30.26 -9.35 -9.80
CA SER A 128 -30.80 -8.30 -8.95
C SER A 128 -32.17 -8.67 -8.34
N SER A 129 -33.11 -9.26 -9.11
CA SER A 129 -34.39 -9.69 -8.58
C SER A 129 -34.25 -10.85 -7.58
N ARG A 130 -33.37 -11.79 -7.85
CA ARG A 130 -33.03 -12.90 -6.94
C ARG A 130 -32.45 -12.37 -5.62
N PHE A 131 -31.48 -11.42 -5.70
CA PHE A 131 -30.86 -10.84 -4.50
C PHE A 131 -31.88 -10.07 -3.65
N LEU A 132 -32.73 -9.23 -4.27
CA LEU A 132 -33.78 -8.54 -3.55
C LEU A 132 -34.76 -9.53 -2.90
N GLY A 133 -35.14 -10.59 -3.61
CA GLY A 133 -36.04 -11.63 -3.10
C GLY A 133 -35.47 -12.37 -1.90
N VAL A 134 -34.19 -12.73 -1.94
CA VAL A 134 -33.48 -13.35 -0.81
C VAL A 134 -33.44 -12.42 0.40
N ILE A 135 -33.07 -11.14 0.23
CA ILE A 135 -33.02 -10.16 1.34
C ILE A 135 -34.42 -10.01 1.97
N ARG A 136 -35.45 -9.86 1.15
CA ARG A 136 -36.85 -9.74 1.63
C ARG A 136 -37.27 -10.95 2.45
N ARG A 137 -37.13 -12.16 1.93
CA ARG A 137 -37.58 -13.40 2.58
C ARG A 137 -36.75 -13.69 3.85
N ALA A 138 -35.45 -13.44 3.82
CA ALA A 138 -34.60 -13.56 5.01
C ALA A 138 -35.07 -12.63 6.13
N SER A 139 -35.44 -11.39 5.80
CA SER A 139 -36.02 -10.42 6.76
C SER A 139 -37.37 -10.86 7.28
N GLU A 140 -38.28 -11.31 6.42
CA GLU A 140 -39.62 -11.77 6.77
C GLU A 140 -39.57 -13.02 7.66
N GLN A 141 -38.74 -14.00 7.32
CA GLN A 141 -38.57 -15.24 8.10
C GLN A 141 -37.99 -14.99 9.48
N ALA A 142 -37.00 -14.09 9.57
CA ALA A 142 -36.35 -13.77 10.85
C ALA A 142 -37.15 -12.74 11.68
N GLY A 143 -38.10 -12.04 11.09
CA GLY A 143 -38.80 -10.90 11.72
C GLY A 143 -37.88 -9.73 12.04
N ARG A 144 -36.74 -9.61 11.35
CA ARG A 144 -35.65 -8.66 11.61
C ARG A 144 -34.97 -8.23 10.31
N GLY A 145 -34.23 -7.12 10.38
CA GLY A 145 -33.43 -6.68 9.26
C GLY A 145 -32.26 -7.63 8.95
N VAL A 146 -31.87 -7.66 7.68
CA VAL A 146 -30.78 -8.50 7.15
C VAL A 146 -29.47 -7.73 7.21
N VAL A 147 -28.39 -8.45 7.47
CA VAL A 147 -27.01 -7.96 7.38
C VAL A 147 -26.39 -8.44 6.07
N VAL A 148 -25.85 -7.50 5.27
CA VAL A 148 -25.15 -7.82 4.03
C VAL A 148 -23.67 -7.43 4.19
N LEU A 149 -22.78 -8.40 4.05
CA LEU A 149 -21.33 -8.23 4.14
C LEU A 149 -20.71 -8.60 2.79
N VAL A 150 -19.90 -7.70 2.22
CA VAL A 150 -19.22 -7.93 0.95
C VAL A 150 -17.72 -7.71 1.13
N ASP A 151 -16.95 -8.76 0.90
CA ASP A 151 -15.49 -8.69 0.94
C ASP A 151 -14.90 -8.65 -0.48
N GLU A 152 -13.86 -7.83 -0.65
CA GLU A 152 -13.14 -7.61 -1.92
C GLU A 152 -14.07 -7.30 -3.13
N TYR A 153 -15.02 -6.38 -2.95
CA TYR A 153 -16.02 -6.03 -3.97
C TYR A 153 -15.41 -5.68 -5.33
N ASP A 154 -14.18 -5.17 -5.35
CA ASP A 154 -13.45 -4.66 -6.51
C ASP A 154 -12.55 -5.70 -7.18
N LYS A 155 -12.44 -6.90 -6.63
CA LYS A 155 -11.59 -7.98 -7.18
C LYS A 155 -11.87 -8.29 -8.66
N PRO A 156 -13.14 -8.42 -9.11
CA PRO A 156 -13.43 -8.62 -10.53
C PRO A 156 -12.94 -7.47 -11.40
N LEU A 157 -13.09 -6.23 -10.92
CA LEU A 157 -12.70 -5.02 -11.64
C LEU A 157 -11.18 -4.90 -11.74
N LEU A 158 -10.45 -5.21 -10.65
CA LEU A 158 -8.99 -5.17 -10.63
C LEU A 158 -8.37 -6.21 -11.58
N GLN A 159 -8.97 -7.40 -11.69
CA GLN A 159 -8.50 -8.42 -12.63
C GLN A 159 -8.82 -8.06 -14.09
N ALA A 160 -9.87 -7.30 -14.34
CA ALA A 160 -10.27 -6.85 -15.67
C ALA A 160 -9.68 -5.50 -16.09
N ILE A 161 -8.80 -4.88 -15.27
CA ILE A 161 -8.40 -3.48 -15.42
C ILE A 161 -7.74 -3.15 -16.77
N GLN A 162 -7.04 -4.13 -17.36
CA GLN A 162 -6.38 -4.01 -18.67
C GLN A 162 -7.29 -4.44 -19.85
N ASN A 163 -8.50 -4.93 -19.57
CA ASN A 163 -9.46 -5.36 -20.57
C ASN A 163 -10.73 -4.51 -20.46
N GLU A 164 -10.76 -3.38 -21.16
CA GLU A 164 -11.84 -2.39 -21.08
C GLU A 164 -13.23 -2.97 -21.36
N PRO A 165 -13.46 -3.84 -22.39
CA PRO A 165 -14.76 -4.48 -22.60
C PRO A 165 -15.20 -5.32 -21.42
N LEU A 166 -14.29 -6.14 -20.85
CA LEU A 166 -14.56 -6.97 -19.69
C LEU A 166 -14.82 -6.13 -18.43
N LEU A 167 -14.02 -5.10 -18.20
CA LEU A 167 -14.18 -4.16 -17.11
C LEU A 167 -15.56 -3.47 -17.15
N ASN A 168 -16.01 -3.03 -18.32
CA ASN A 168 -17.30 -2.39 -18.49
C ASN A 168 -18.47 -3.38 -18.27
N SER A 169 -18.33 -4.63 -18.69
CA SER A 169 -19.29 -5.69 -18.42
C SER A 169 -19.44 -5.91 -16.91
N TYR A 170 -18.33 -6.12 -16.20
CA TYR A 170 -18.34 -6.33 -14.75
C TYR A 170 -18.87 -5.13 -13.96
N ARG A 171 -18.53 -3.90 -14.39
CA ARG A 171 -19.12 -2.68 -13.80
C ARG A 171 -20.64 -2.68 -13.90
N SER A 172 -21.17 -3.03 -15.07
CA SER A 172 -22.62 -3.06 -15.29
C SER A 172 -23.30 -4.10 -14.39
N THR A 173 -22.76 -5.31 -14.30
CA THR A 173 -23.26 -6.37 -13.42
C THR A 173 -23.22 -5.95 -11.95
N LEU A 174 -22.07 -5.47 -11.46
CA LEU A 174 -21.91 -5.06 -10.06
C LEU A 174 -22.79 -3.86 -9.70
N LYS A 175 -22.93 -2.87 -10.61
CA LYS A 175 -23.82 -1.73 -10.41
C LYS A 175 -25.27 -2.18 -10.21
N ALA A 176 -25.77 -3.06 -11.07
CA ALA A 176 -27.12 -3.60 -10.97
C ALA A 176 -27.30 -4.44 -9.69
N PHE A 177 -26.29 -5.24 -9.33
CA PHE A 177 -26.34 -6.11 -8.16
C PHE A 177 -26.34 -5.32 -6.85
N TYR A 178 -25.39 -4.39 -6.67
CA TYR A 178 -25.32 -3.59 -5.44
C TYR A 178 -26.41 -2.52 -5.37
N GLY A 179 -26.94 -2.07 -6.50
CA GLY A 179 -28.08 -1.15 -6.56
C GLY A 179 -29.30 -1.68 -5.81
N VAL A 180 -29.44 -3.00 -5.66
CA VAL A 180 -30.48 -3.67 -4.87
C VAL A 180 -30.47 -3.21 -3.41
N LEU A 181 -29.33 -2.90 -2.82
CA LEU A 181 -29.22 -2.47 -1.42
C LEU A 181 -30.03 -1.20 -1.15
N LYS A 182 -30.18 -0.31 -2.14
CA LYS A 182 -31.04 0.87 -2.03
C LYS A 182 -32.54 0.50 -1.99
N SER A 183 -32.94 -0.39 -2.88
CA SER A 183 -34.33 -0.85 -2.95
C SER A 183 -34.73 -1.70 -1.75
N ALA A 184 -33.74 -2.39 -1.16
CA ALA A 184 -33.88 -3.26 0.01
C ALA A 184 -33.77 -2.51 1.35
N ASP A 185 -33.57 -1.20 1.39
CA ASP A 185 -33.23 -0.43 2.60
C ASP A 185 -34.09 -0.76 3.83
N ARG A 186 -35.41 -0.88 3.65
CA ARG A 186 -36.33 -1.23 4.75
C ARG A 186 -36.12 -2.63 5.36
N TYR A 187 -35.47 -3.53 4.62
CA TYR A 187 -35.19 -4.89 5.06
C TYR A 187 -33.78 -5.03 5.64
N LEU A 188 -32.94 -4.00 5.51
CA LEU A 188 -31.55 -4.06 5.98
C LEU A 188 -31.41 -3.58 7.43
N ARG A 189 -30.71 -4.35 8.22
CA ARG A 189 -30.15 -3.94 9.53
C ARG A 189 -28.83 -3.22 9.34
N PHE A 190 -27.98 -3.76 8.46
CA PHE A 190 -26.63 -3.28 8.22
C PHE A 190 -26.15 -3.75 6.84
N ALA A 191 -25.32 -2.97 6.18
CA ALA A 191 -24.60 -3.40 5.00
C ALA A 191 -23.19 -2.82 5.03
N PHE A 192 -22.20 -3.65 4.73
CA PHE A 192 -20.80 -3.24 4.74
C PHE A 192 -20.05 -3.85 3.56
N LEU A 193 -19.40 -3.00 2.77
CA LEU A 193 -18.64 -3.38 1.61
C LEU A 193 -17.17 -3.00 1.82
N THR A 194 -16.26 -3.94 1.57
CA THR A 194 -14.82 -3.68 1.62
C THR A 194 -14.14 -3.97 0.29
N GLY A 195 -13.03 -3.30 0.07
CA GLY A 195 -12.14 -3.52 -1.07
C GLY A 195 -10.82 -2.79 -0.91
N VAL A 196 -9.97 -2.96 -1.91
CA VAL A 196 -8.69 -2.24 -2.02
C VAL A 196 -8.90 -0.90 -2.71
N THR A 197 -9.56 -0.92 -3.86
CA THR A 197 -9.70 0.23 -4.76
C THR A 197 -11.12 0.78 -4.74
N LYS A 198 -11.25 2.09 -4.67
CA LYS A 198 -12.50 2.78 -4.89
C LYS A 198 -12.61 3.14 -6.38
N PHE A 199 -13.29 2.29 -7.13
CA PHE A 199 -13.70 2.66 -8.48
C PHE A 199 -14.70 3.82 -8.40
N SER A 200 -14.54 4.82 -9.29
CA SER A 200 -15.34 6.05 -9.31
C SER A 200 -16.82 5.77 -9.03
N GLN A 201 -17.42 6.53 -8.13
CA GLN A 201 -18.84 6.40 -7.75
C GLN A 201 -19.78 6.39 -8.96
N VAL A 202 -19.39 7.04 -10.05
CA VAL A 202 -20.16 7.08 -11.31
C VAL A 202 -20.26 5.69 -11.97
N SER A 203 -19.42 4.72 -11.59
CA SER A 203 -19.39 3.42 -12.27
C SER A 203 -20.14 2.29 -11.54
N VAL A 204 -19.91 2.10 -10.25
CA VAL A 204 -20.47 0.95 -9.49
C VAL A 204 -21.51 1.38 -8.46
N PHE A 205 -21.22 2.46 -7.74
CA PHE A 205 -22.06 2.95 -6.63
C PHE A 205 -22.88 4.18 -6.98
N SER A 206 -23.01 4.55 -8.26
CA SER A 206 -23.77 5.75 -8.68
C SER A 206 -25.23 5.73 -8.23
N ASP A 207 -25.82 4.55 -8.11
CA ASP A 207 -27.20 4.36 -7.69
C ASP A 207 -27.33 4.20 -6.15
N LEU A 208 -26.19 4.05 -5.43
CA LEU A 208 -26.10 3.94 -3.97
C LEU A 208 -25.63 5.26 -3.33
N ASN A 209 -26.36 6.34 -3.56
CA ASN A 209 -26.04 7.68 -3.01
C ASN A 209 -26.11 7.75 -1.47
N GLN A 210 -26.69 6.76 -0.81
CA GLN A 210 -26.71 6.62 0.66
C GLN A 210 -25.51 5.87 1.24
N LEU A 211 -24.57 5.39 0.40
CA LEU A 211 -23.39 4.67 0.86
C LEU A 211 -22.43 5.61 1.60
N ASN A 212 -22.25 5.35 2.89
CA ASN A 212 -21.32 6.09 3.73
C ASN A 212 -19.89 5.59 3.50
N ASP A 213 -19.13 6.34 2.74
CA ASP A 213 -17.71 6.06 2.56
C ASP A 213 -16.91 6.54 3.78
N ILE A 214 -16.39 5.61 4.55
CA ILE A 214 -15.60 5.87 5.76
C ILE A 214 -14.09 5.76 5.52
N SER A 215 -13.65 5.62 4.27
CA SER A 215 -12.23 5.41 3.95
C SER A 215 -11.32 6.55 4.41
N LEU A 216 -11.82 7.80 4.38
CA LEU A 216 -11.13 8.99 4.88
C LEU A 216 -11.83 9.60 6.11
N ASN A 217 -12.63 8.83 6.85
CA ASN A 217 -13.29 9.32 8.04
C ASN A 217 -12.34 9.25 9.25
N TYR A 218 -12.26 10.35 10.02
CA TYR A 218 -11.39 10.45 11.20
C TYR A 218 -11.70 9.37 12.25
N ASP A 219 -12.97 9.19 12.58
CA ASP A 219 -13.41 8.29 13.65
C ASP A 219 -13.10 6.82 13.36
N PHE A 220 -12.94 6.46 12.08
CA PHE A 220 -12.63 5.10 11.61
C PHE A 220 -11.23 4.95 11.00
N SER A 221 -10.36 5.96 11.18
CA SER A 221 -9.01 5.93 10.60
C SER A 221 -8.13 4.80 11.16
N THR A 222 -8.40 4.35 12.38
CA THR A 222 -7.67 3.27 13.07
C THR A 222 -8.45 1.94 13.13
N LEU A 223 -9.59 1.84 12.43
CA LEU A 223 -10.43 0.62 12.42
C LEU A 223 -9.66 -0.62 11.89
N CYS A 224 -8.79 -0.40 10.93
CA CYS A 224 -7.84 -1.38 10.41
C CYS A 224 -6.40 -0.90 10.64
N GLY A 225 -5.47 -1.83 10.79
CA GLY A 225 -4.09 -1.52 11.16
C GLY A 225 -3.86 -1.63 12.67
N ILE A 226 -2.64 -1.39 13.11
CA ILE A 226 -2.23 -1.41 14.52
C ILE A 226 -1.71 -0.02 14.86
N THR A 227 -2.25 0.64 15.90
CA THR A 227 -1.72 1.91 16.37
C THR A 227 -0.45 1.70 17.18
N ARG A 228 0.32 2.78 17.43
CA ARG A 228 1.50 2.69 18.29
C ARG A 228 1.15 2.27 19.73
N GLU A 229 0.04 2.77 20.25
CA GLU A 229 -0.45 2.40 21.59
C GLU A 229 -0.81 0.90 21.65
N GLU A 230 -1.53 0.40 20.64
CA GLU A 230 -1.88 -1.01 20.53
C GLU A 230 -0.65 -1.92 20.36
N LEU A 231 0.36 -1.47 19.59
CA LEU A 231 1.64 -2.20 19.47
C LEU A 231 2.29 -2.38 20.83
N LEU A 232 2.44 -1.30 21.58
CA LEU A 232 3.08 -1.34 22.91
C LEU A 232 2.27 -2.14 23.94
N ALA A 233 0.94 -2.01 23.91
CA ALA A 233 0.07 -2.69 24.87
C ALA A 233 -0.05 -4.20 24.61
N ASN A 234 0.00 -4.64 23.35
CA ASN A 234 -0.27 -6.03 23.00
C ASN A 234 0.97 -6.87 22.73
N PHE A 235 2.12 -6.29 22.36
CA PHE A 235 3.28 -7.02 21.85
C PHE A 235 4.56 -6.85 22.67
N GLU A 236 4.48 -6.49 23.95
CA GLU A 236 5.65 -6.33 24.81
C GLU A 236 6.59 -7.55 24.81
N PRO A 237 6.11 -8.81 24.95
CA PRO A 237 6.97 -9.99 24.88
C PRO A 237 7.64 -10.19 23.52
N GLU A 238 6.95 -9.89 22.44
CA GLU A 238 7.46 -10.01 21.08
C GLU A 238 8.53 -8.93 20.78
N ILE A 239 8.32 -7.71 21.29
CA ILE A 239 9.31 -6.61 21.24
C ILE A 239 10.58 -7.02 21.98
N ALA A 240 10.46 -7.61 23.17
CA ALA A 240 11.60 -8.11 23.94
C ALA A 240 12.35 -9.25 23.20
N ALA A 241 11.61 -10.18 22.59
CA ALA A 241 12.21 -11.27 21.81
C ALA A 241 12.93 -10.77 20.55
N LEU A 242 12.39 -9.76 19.87
CA LEU A 242 13.00 -9.12 18.72
C LEU A 242 14.26 -8.33 19.11
N SER A 243 14.22 -7.64 20.26
CA SER A 243 15.36 -6.96 20.87
C SER A 243 16.54 -7.92 21.11
N GLN A 244 16.26 -9.05 21.76
CA GLN A 244 17.27 -10.06 22.02
C GLN A 244 17.86 -10.68 20.74
N ALA A 245 17.01 -10.94 19.74
CA ALA A 245 17.45 -11.59 18.50
C ALA A 245 18.36 -10.68 17.64
N ASN A 246 18.20 -9.36 17.74
CA ASN A 246 18.94 -8.39 16.93
C ASN A 246 20.02 -7.63 17.72
N ASP A 247 20.25 -7.95 18.99
CA ASP A 247 21.24 -7.31 19.87
C ASP A 247 21.07 -5.77 19.94
N ILE A 248 19.81 -5.31 20.03
CA ILE A 248 19.44 -3.90 20.17
C ILE A 248 18.46 -3.75 21.34
N ASN A 249 18.35 -2.56 21.92
CA ASN A 249 17.42 -2.35 23.03
C ASN A 249 15.95 -2.24 22.54
N THR A 250 14.98 -2.40 23.45
CA THR A 250 13.55 -2.37 23.09
C THR A 250 13.08 -1.04 22.51
N LYS A 251 13.70 0.09 22.88
CA LYS A 251 13.41 1.39 22.32
C LYS A 251 13.85 1.45 20.85
N GLU A 252 15.03 0.97 20.53
CA GLU A 252 15.54 0.86 19.16
C GLU A 252 14.69 -0.10 18.31
N VAL A 253 14.15 -1.19 18.91
CA VAL A 253 13.17 -2.07 18.23
C VAL A 253 11.95 -1.26 17.83
N VAL A 254 11.33 -0.52 18.76
CA VAL A 254 10.11 0.26 18.47
C VAL A 254 10.38 1.36 17.44
N GLU A 255 11.53 2.03 17.51
CA GLU A 255 11.94 3.04 16.52
C GLU A 255 12.14 2.42 15.13
N THR A 256 12.76 1.25 15.06
CA THR A 256 12.95 0.51 13.80
C THR A 256 11.63 0.01 13.24
N MET A 257 10.76 -0.57 14.08
CA MET A 257 9.40 -0.98 13.69
C MET A 257 8.61 0.22 13.13
N THR A 258 8.67 1.37 13.81
CA THR A 258 7.99 2.59 13.38
C THR A 258 8.50 3.04 12.00
N ARG A 259 9.81 3.10 11.82
CA ARG A 259 10.41 3.49 10.54
C ARG A 259 10.08 2.51 9.41
N GLN A 260 10.05 1.19 9.71
CA GLN A 260 9.86 0.14 8.71
C GLN A 260 8.38 -0.10 8.35
N TYR A 261 7.44 -0.06 9.31
CA TYR A 261 6.11 -0.62 9.12
C TYR A 261 4.94 0.31 9.50
N ASP A 262 5.22 1.45 10.13
CA ASP A 262 4.22 2.47 10.52
C ASP A 262 3.98 3.48 9.39
N GLY A 263 3.22 4.52 9.69
CA GLY A 263 3.09 5.73 8.88
C GLY A 263 1.98 5.71 7.85
N TYR A 264 1.08 4.73 7.87
CA TYR A 264 -0.13 4.77 7.08
C TYR A 264 -1.17 5.68 7.74
N HIS A 265 -1.50 6.80 7.09
CA HIS A 265 -2.53 7.73 7.53
C HIS A 265 -3.74 7.65 6.59
N PHE A 266 -4.89 7.29 7.15
CA PHE A 266 -6.16 7.24 6.44
C PHE A 266 -7.02 8.49 6.62
N HIS A 267 -6.55 9.43 7.42
CA HIS A 267 -7.09 10.78 7.56
C HIS A 267 -5.95 11.77 7.87
N PRO A 268 -6.00 13.03 7.38
CA PRO A 268 -4.90 14.00 7.59
C PRO A 268 -4.56 14.29 9.06
N ASN A 269 -5.59 14.29 9.92
CA ASN A 269 -5.43 14.50 11.36
C ASN A 269 -5.51 13.17 12.14
N GLY A 270 -5.60 12.02 11.47
CA GLY A 270 -5.66 10.72 12.10
C GLY A 270 -4.27 10.25 12.54
N GLU A 271 -4.25 9.34 13.51
CA GLU A 271 -3.04 8.65 13.93
C GLU A 271 -2.51 7.75 12.79
N GLY A 272 -1.19 7.62 12.68
CA GLY A 272 -0.55 6.64 11.82
C GLY A 272 -0.78 5.21 12.35
N VAL A 273 -0.89 4.26 11.43
CA VAL A 273 -1.02 2.85 11.81
C VAL A 273 0.04 2.00 11.12
N PHE A 274 0.50 0.99 11.83
CA PHE A 274 1.37 -0.07 11.32
C PHE A 274 0.60 -1.01 10.40
N ASN A 275 1.29 -1.55 9.41
CA ASN A 275 0.77 -2.69 8.65
C ASN A 275 0.78 -3.95 9.51
N PRO A 276 -0.38 -4.58 9.80
CA PRO A 276 -0.44 -5.75 10.68
C PRO A 276 0.34 -6.95 10.18
N PHE A 277 0.34 -7.17 8.86
CA PHE A 277 1.03 -8.30 8.26
C PHE A 277 2.54 -8.21 8.47
N SER A 278 3.14 -7.04 8.23
CA SER A 278 4.57 -6.83 8.42
C SER A 278 4.97 -6.91 9.89
N VAL A 279 4.18 -6.32 10.80
CA VAL A 279 4.41 -6.40 12.25
C VAL A 279 4.42 -7.84 12.74
N LEU A 280 3.38 -8.62 12.39
CA LEU A 280 3.25 -10.00 12.83
C LEU A 280 4.37 -10.90 12.29
N ASN A 281 4.77 -10.69 11.03
CA ASN A 281 5.88 -11.45 10.43
C ASN A 281 7.23 -11.07 11.03
N ALA A 282 7.49 -9.78 11.31
CA ALA A 282 8.71 -9.35 11.97
C ALA A 282 8.86 -9.98 13.37
N PHE A 283 7.78 -10.04 14.14
CA PHE A 283 7.78 -10.71 15.44
C PHE A 283 7.95 -12.23 15.30
N PHE A 284 7.32 -12.84 14.32
CA PHE A 284 7.40 -14.28 14.11
C PHE A 284 8.80 -14.73 13.68
N SER A 285 9.39 -14.06 12.70
CA SER A 285 10.74 -14.36 12.21
C SER A 285 11.84 -13.84 13.13
N LYS A 286 11.53 -12.89 14.02
CA LYS A 286 12.47 -12.14 14.86
C LYS A 286 13.50 -11.35 14.04
N GLU A 287 13.09 -10.87 12.89
CA GLU A 287 13.91 -10.14 11.93
C GLU A 287 13.13 -8.96 11.35
N PHE A 288 13.84 -7.90 10.96
CA PHE A 288 13.27 -6.79 10.21
C PHE A 288 13.40 -7.09 8.71
N GLY A 289 12.27 -7.37 8.04
CA GLY A 289 12.21 -7.75 6.63
C GLY A 289 11.16 -6.98 5.85
N ASN A 290 11.11 -7.18 4.54
CA ASN A 290 10.12 -6.59 3.64
C ASN A 290 8.96 -7.58 3.39
N TYR A 291 8.08 -7.74 4.35
CA TYR A 291 7.05 -8.78 4.35
C TYR A 291 5.83 -8.45 3.50
N TRP A 292 5.30 -7.24 3.64
CA TRP A 292 4.11 -6.81 2.90
C TRP A 292 4.37 -6.77 1.40
N PHE A 293 5.53 -6.24 1.01
CA PHE A 293 5.90 -6.08 -0.39
C PHE A 293 6.02 -7.43 -1.12
N GLN A 294 6.47 -8.48 -0.44
CA GLN A 294 6.59 -9.84 -0.99
C GLN A 294 5.23 -10.50 -1.29
N THR A 295 4.10 -9.98 -0.75
CA THR A 295 2.78 -10.60 -0.95
C THR A 295 2.15 -10.33 -2.31
N GLY A 296 2.85 -9.70 -3.21
CA GLY A 296 2.46 -9.49 -4.60
C GLY A 296 2.30 -8.01 -4.96
N THR A 297 3.29 -7.50 -5.65
CA THR A 297 3.19 -6.20 -6.32
C THR A 297 2.45 -6.39 -7.63
N PRO A 298 1.38 -5.61 -7.89
CA PRO A 298 0.65 -5.77 -9.14
C PRO A 298 1.50 -5.34 -10.34
N THR A 299 1.84 -6.27 -11.22
CA THR A 299 2.59 -5.98 -12.46
C THR A 299 1.93 -4.91 -13.32
N PHE A 300 0.59 -4.85 -13.32
CA PHE A 300 -0.16 -3.81 -14.04
C PHE A 300 0.20 -2.39 -13.59
N LEU A 301 0.67 -2.19 -12.34
CA LEU A 301 1.05 -0.87 -11.85
C LEU A 301 2.28 -0.32 -12.58
N VAL A 302 3.23 -1.19 -12.91
CA VAL A 302 4.41 -0.80 -13.70
C VAL A 302 4.04 -0.47 -15.14
N GLU A 303 3.19 -1.29 -15.73
CA GLU A 303 2.67 -1.04 -17.08
C GLU A 303 1.93 0.30 -17.12
N LEU A 304 1.08 0.57 -16.13
CA LEU A 304 0.39 1.85 -15.99
C LEU A 304 1.37 3.04 -15.84
N LEU A 305 2.44 2.88 -15.05
CA LEU A 305 3.47 3.91 -14.90
C LEU A 305 4.22 4.17 -16.21
N LYS A 306 4.54 3.13 -16.97
CA LYS A 306 5.18 3.25 -18.29
C LYS A 306 4.24 3.91 -19.31
N GLU A 307 2.99 3.45 -19.39
CA GLU A 307 1.99 3.99 -20.33
C GLU A 307 1.61 5.44 -20.05
N SER A 308 1.61 5.84 -18.78
CA SER A 308 1.27 7.20 -18.36
C SER A 308 2.42 8.20 -18.53
N ASP A 309 3.62 7.73 -18.88
CA ASP A 309 4.85 8.54 -18.91
C ASP A 309 5.04 9.37 -17.62
N TYR A 310 4.70 8.77 -16.48
CA TYR A 310 4.70 9.43 -15.17
C TYR A 310 6.14 9.65 -14.69
N ASP A 311 6.44 10.85 -14.21
CA ASP A 311 7.74 11.14 -13.62
C ASP A 311 7.87 10.55 -12.22
N LEU A 312 8.60 9.42 -12.11
CA LEU A 312 8.80 8.69 -10.85
C LEU A 312 9.45 9.55 -9.76
N ARG A 313 10.19 10.60 -10.13
CA ARG A 313 10.81 11.51 -9.16
C ARG A 313 9.77 12.22 -8.31
N LEU A 314 8.62 12.55 -8.90
CA LEU A 314 7.50 13.18 -8.18
C LEU A 314 6.93 12.26 -7.08
N LEU A 315 6.95 10.94 -7.29
CA LEU A 315 6.53 9.99 -6.25
C LEU A 315 7.43 10.03 -5.01
N MET A 316 8.72 10.27 -5.22
CA MET A 316 9.71 10.27 -4.15
C MET A 316 9.71 11.56 -3.33
N ASP A 317 9.48 12.69 -3.99
CA ASP A 317 9.52 14.02 -3.36
C ASP A 317 8.19 14.39 -2.69
N GLY A 318 7.15 13.59 -2.93
CA GLY A 318 5.79 13.80 -2.46
C GLY A 318 4.92 14.52 -3.50
N ILE A 319 3.65 14.12 -3.56
CA ILE A 319 2.69 14.60 -4.55
C ILE A 319 1.68 15.50 -3.85
N GLU A 320 1.56 16.74 -4.28
CA GLU A 320 0.47 17.62 -3.87
C GLU A 320 -0.72 17.47 -4.81
N THR A 321 -1.90 17.18 -4.26
CA THR A 321 -3.08 16.90 -5.08
C THR A 321 -4.39 17.09 -4.31
N ALA A 322 -5.49 17.30 -5.04
CA ALA A 322 -6.83 17.34 -4.46
C ALA A 322 -7.35 15.92 -4.15
N ALA A 323 -8.27 15.79 -3.19
CA ALA A 323 -8.85 14.50 -2.80
C ALA A 323 -9.35 13.67 -3.98
N SER A 324 -10.09 14.26 -4.91
CA SER A 324 -10.65 13.56 -6.08
C SER A 324 -9.61 12.95 -7.01
N ALA A 325 -8.35 13.40 -6.95
CA ALA A 325 -7.29 12.91 -7.81
C ALA A 325 -6.63 11.63 -7.30
N PHE A 326 -6.88 11.21 -6.06
CA PHE A 326 -6.32 9.98 -5.51
C PHE A 326 -7.35 9.06 -4.85
N THR A 327 -8.54 9.57 -4.50
CA THR A 327 -9.58 8.76 -3.86
C THR A 327 -10.41 7.96 -4.85
N GLU A 328 -10.43 8.32 -6.13
CA GLU A 328 -11.26 7.66 -7.14
C GLU A 328 -10.44 7.25 -8.35
N TYR A 329 -10.45 5.97 -8.69
CA TYR A 329 -9.85 5.47 -9.91
C TYR A 329 -10.81 5.59 -11.09
N ARG A 330 -10.32 6.16 -12.20
CA ARG A 330 -11.02 6.24 -13.48
C ARG A 330 -10.18 5.59 -14.57
N ALA A 331 -10.69 4.55 -15.19
CA ALA A 331 -9.99 3.84 -16.26
C ALA A 331 -9.76 4.66 -17.54
N ASP A 332 -10.59 5.72 -17.74
CA ASP A 332 -10.46 6.65 -18.88
C ASP A 332 -9.32 7.68 -18.70
N ARG A 333 -8.69 7.73 -17.54
CA ARG A 333 -7.59 8.62 -17.23
C ARG A 333 -6.31 7.84 -16.95
N LYS A 334 -5.25 8.17 -17.68
CA LYS A 334 -3.90 7.60 -17.47
C LYS A 334 -3.22 8.18 -16.23
N ASN A 335 -3.95 8.36 -15.11
CA ASN A 335 -3.39 8.84 -13.85
C ASN A 335 -3.14 7.63 -12.94
N PRO A 336 -1.88 7.29 -12.63
CA PRO A 336 -1.56 6.12 -11.79
C PRO A 336 -1.80 6.37 -10.29
N ILE A 337 -1.90 7.65 -9.85
CA ILE A 337 -1.91 8.02 -8.43
C ILE A 337 -3.04 7.36 -7.63
N PRO A 338 -4.31 7.30 -8.10
CA PRO A 338 -5.36 6.62 -7.35
C PRO A 338 -5.02 5.16 -7.03
N LEU A 339 -4.51 4.42 -8.02
CA LEU A 339 -4.15 3.01 -7.82
C LEU A 339 -2.93 2.85 -6.90
N ILE A 340 -1.91 3.70 -7.06
CA ILE A 340 -0.72 3.67 -6.21
C ILE A 340 -1.09 3.97 -4.75
N TYR A 341 -1.94 4.97 -4.51
CA TYR A 341 -2.42 5.32 -3.18
C TYR A 341 -3.30 4.22 -2.58
N GLN A 342 -4.32 3.78 -3.27
CA GLN A 342 -5.30 2.81 -2.77
C GLN A 342 -4.69 1.42 -2.58
N SER A 343 -3.71 1.06 -3.41
CA SER A 343 -2.92 -0.16 -3.23
C SER A 343 -1.96 -0.10 -2.02
N GLY A 344 -1.79 1.06 -1.39
CA GLY A 344 -0.99 1.22 -0.17
C GLY A 344 0.47 1.60 -0.37
N TYR A 345 0.88 1.97 -1.59
CA TYR A 345 2.24 2.47 -1.83
C TYR A 345 2.42 3.93 -1.42
N LEU A 346 1.33 4.70 -1.45
CA LEU A 346 1.30 6.08 -0.94
C LEU A 346 0.32 6.19 0.22
N THR A 347 0.56 7.18 1.07
CA THR A 347 -0.31 7.57 2.18
C THR A 347 -0.38 9.09 2.28
N ILE A 348 -1.30 9.60 3.06
CA ILE A 348 -1.41 11.04 3.37
C ILE A 348 -0.28 11.40 4.32
N LYS A 349 0.56 12.37 3.95
CA LYS A 349 1.65 12.89 4.79
C LYS A 349 1.32 14.26 5.38
N ASP A 350 0.53 15.06 4.66
CA ASP A 350 0.14 16.40 5.10
C ASP A 350 -1.12 16.86 4.38
N TYR A 351 -1.75 17.92 4.88
CA TYR A 351 -2.95 18.52 4.31
C TYR A 351 -2.97 20.03 4.51
N ASP A 352 -2.92 20.75 3.40
CA ASP A 352 -3.16 22.19 3.37
C ASP A 352 -4.66 22.48 3.42
N ARG A 353 -5.12 23.06 4.54
CA ARG A 353 -6.53 23.39 4.78
C ARG A 353 -7.03 24.57 3.94
N GLU A 354 -6.13 25.52 3.63
CA GLU A 354 -6.47 26.72 2.87
C GLU A 354 -6.74 26.35 1.41
N PHE A 355 -5.84 25.59 0.79
CA PHE A 355 -5.94 25.17 -0.61
C PHE A 355 -6.64 23.82 -0.80
N ARG A 356 -6.94 23.11 0.28
CA ARG A 356 -7.51 21.74 0.28
C ARG A 356 -6.67 20.75 -0.51
N LEU A 357 -5.36 20.87 -0.39
CA LEU A 357 -4.38 20.00 -1.05
C LEU A 357 -3.81 18.99 -0.06
N TYR A 358 -3.78 17.75 -0.48
CA TYR A 358 -3.14 16.65 0.23
C TYR A 358 -1.73 16.47 -0.30
N ARG A 359 -0.80 16.25 0.60
CA ARG A 359 0.54 15.80 0.27
C ARG A 359 0.62 14.30 0.48
N LEU A 360 0.86 13.55 -0.61
CA LEU A 360 1.02 12.11 -0.58
C LEU A 360 2.50 11.74 -0.61
N GLY A 361 2.87 10.63 0.07
CA GLY A 361 4.23 10.10 0.06
C GLY A 361 4.25 8.64 0.52
N PHE A 362 5.40 7.99 0.46
CA PHE A 362 5.53 6.62 0.96
C PHE A 362 5.25 6.55 2.45
N PRO A 363 4.52 5.54 2.93
CA PRO A 363 4.23 5.41 4.36
C PRO A 363 5.50 5.22 5.18
N ASN A 364 6.38 4.33 4.76
CA ASN A 364 7.54 3.87 5.51
C ASN A 364 8.66 3.33 4.59
N ASP A 365 9.74 2.87 5.20
CA ASP A 365 10.92 2.37 4.50
C ASP A 365 10.67 1.05 3.79
N GLU A 366 9.89 0.12 4.36
CA GLU A 366 9.52 -1.14 3.68
C GLU A 366 8.90 -0.86 2.30
N VAL A 367 7.90 0.02 2.27
CA VAL A 367 7.18 0.35 1.04
C VAL A 367 8.05 1.16 0.09
N ARG A 368 8.77 2.16 0.61
CA ARG A 368 9.66 3.00 -0.21
C ARG A 368 10.70 2.16 -0.94
N TYR A 369 11.50 1.41 -0.19
CA TYR A 369 12.60 0.64 -0.78
C TYR A 369 12.11 -0.58 -1.54
N GLY A 370 11.04 -1.22 -1.09
CA GLY A 370 10.37 -2.27 -1.83
C GLY A 370 9.91 -1.81 -3.21
N PHE A 371 9.27 -0.64 -3.28
CA PHE A 371 8.79 -0.07 -4.53
C PHE A 371 9.94 0.32 -5.48
N LEU A 372 10.98 0.96 -4.96
CA LEU A 372 12.19 1.28 -5.74
C LEU A 372 12.86 0.02 -6.27
N ASN A 373 13.03 -0.98 -5.43
CA ASN A 373 13.58 -2.28 -5.80
C ASN A 373 12.77 -2.99 -6.86
N PHE A 374 11.45 -2.89 -6.79
CA PHE A 374 10.55 -3.45 -7.78
C PHE A 374 10.60 -2.73 -9.12
N LEU A 375 10.76 -1.40 -9.11
CA LEU A 375 10.83 -0.61 -10.35
C LEU A 375 12.14 -0.78 -11.11
N LEU A 376 13.25 -0.96 -10.42
CA LEU A 376 14.57 -0.95 -11.05
C LEU A 376 14.72 -1.96 -12.22
N PRO A 377 14.26 -3.23 -12.14
CA PRO A 377 14.35 -4.19 -13.25
C PRO A 377 13.57 -3.77 -14.50
N PHE A 378 12.59 -2.87 -14.39
CA PHE A 378 11.84 -2.38 -15.55
C PHE A 378 12.53 -1.24 -16.31
N TYR A 379 13.52 -0.62 -15.67
CA TYR A 379 14.38 0.41 -16.25
C TYR A 379 15.79 -0.11 -16.53
N THR A 380 16.14 -1.28 -15.98
CA THR A 380 17.45 -1.92 -16.10
C THR A 380 17.27 -3.42 -16.35
N ALA A 381 18.27 -4.09 -16.92
CA ALA A 381 18.23 -5.54 -17.10
C ALA A 381 18.74 -6.33 -15.88
N VAL A 382 19.03 -5.66 -14.80
CA VAL A 382 19.68 -6.23 -13.63
C VAL A 382 18.71 -7.13 -12.85
N THR A 383 19.12 -8.36 -12.56
CA THR A 383 18.36 -9.30 -11.74
C THR A 383 18.30 -8.86 -10.28
N ASP A 384 17.38 -9.44 -9.49
CA ASP A 384 17.23 -9.13 -8.06
C ASP A 384 18.51 -9.41 -7.25
N GLU A 385 19.23 -10.48 -7.59
CA GLU A 385 20.50 -10.85 -6.92
C GLU A 385 21.61 -9.86 -7.24
N GLU A 386 21.78 -9.53 -8.53
CA GLU A 386 22.77 -8.57 -9.00
C GLU A 386 22.54 -7.17 -8.43
N ARG A 387 21.28 -6.73 -8.35
CA ARG A 387 20.89 -5.44 -7.80
C ARG A 387 21.35 -5.27 -6.36
N SER A 388 21.02 -6.23 -5.50
CA SER A 388 21.41 -6.19 -4.09
C SER A 388 22.94 -6.15 -3.94
N PHE A 389 23.65 -6.87 -4.80
CA PHE A 389 25.11 -6.85 -4.87
C PHE A 389 25.63 -5.47 -5.28
N TYR A 390 25.11 -4.88 -6.37
CA TYR A 390 25.56 -3.57 -6.84
C TYR A 390 25.32 -2.47 -5.82
N ILE A 391 24.11 -2.36 -5.27
CA ILE A 391 23.76 -1.32 -4.28
C ILE A 391 24.63 -1.45 -3.02
N GLY A 392 24.80 -2.67 -2.51
CA GLY A 392 25.67 -2.93 -1.36
C GLY A 392 27.13 -2.54 -1.60
N LYS A 393 27.65 -2.85 -2.81
CA LYS A 393 29.03 -2.49 -3.19
C LYS A 393 29.20 -0.99 -3.38
N PHE A 394 28.28 -0.30 -4.03
CA PHE A 394 28.29 1.15 -4.15
C PHE A 394 28.41 1.84 -2.79
N VAL A 395 27.58 1.42 -1.83
CA VAL A 395 27.65 1.98 -0.48
C VAL A 395 28.97 1.65 0.22
N GLN A 396 29.47 0.41 0.10
CA GLN A 396 30.74 -0.01 0.71
C GLN A 396 31.93 0.80 0.16
N GLU A 397 31.98 1.00 -1.15
CA GLU A 397 33.04 1.75 -1.82
C GLU A 397 33.05 3.22 -1.39
N LEU A 398 31.88 3.87 -1.31
CA LEU A 398 31.78 5.25 -0.81
C LEU A 398 32.09 5.35 0.69
N ARG A 399 31.71 4.36 1.53
CA ARG A 399 32.08 4.35 2.96
C ARG A 399 33.58 4.25 3.20
N THR A 400 34.30 3.61 2.28
CA THR A 400 35.77 3.45 2.36
C THR A 400 36.53 4.58 1.66
N GLY A 401 35.88 5.53 1.04
CA GLY A 401 36.50 6.64 0.31
C GLY A 401 36.99 6.28 -1.09
N ASN A 402 36.62 5.11 -1.62
CA ASN A 402 37.07 4.62 -2.92
C ASN A 402 36.11 4.99 -4.05
N VAL A 403 36.13 6.28 -4.44
CA VAL A 403 35.26 6.82 -5.49
C VAL A 403 35.55 6.19 -6.84
N ASP A 404 36.82 5.91 -7.14
CA ASP A 404 37.17 5.32 -8.44
C ASP A 404 36.62 3.90 -8.59
N ALA A 405 36.66 3.08 -7.52
CA ALA A 405 36.02 1.78 -7.55
C ALA A 405 34.50 1.88 -7.71
N PHE A 406 33.87 2.83 -7.03
CA PHE A 406 32.45 3.14 -7.22
C PHE A 406 32.13 3.52 -8.67
N MET A 407 32.90 4.44 -9.26
CA MET A 407 32.68 4.91 -10.63
C MET A 407 32.91 3.81 -11.67
N HIS A 408 33.96 2.99 -11.53
CA HIS A 408 34.16 1.83 -12.42
C HIS A 408 33.04 0.80 -12.31
N ARG A 409 32.51 0.57 -11.11
CA ARG A 409 31.35 -0.32 -10.92
C ARG A 409 30.06 0.29 -11.49
N PHE A 410 29.92 1.61 -11.39
CA PHE A 410 28.79 2.34 -11.95
C PHE A 410 28.83 2.30 -13.49
N GLU A 411 30.03 2.44 -14.08
CA GLU A 411 30.27 2.24 -15.52
C GLU A 411 29.93 0.80 -15.95
N ALA A 412 30.40 -0.23 -15.19
CA ALA A 412 30.08 -1.63 -15.46
C ALA A 412 28.58 -1.89 -15.37
N PHE A 413 27.89 -1.30 -14.40
CA PHE A 413 26.46 -1.43 -14.24
C PHE A 413 25.68 -0.95 -15.48
N PHE A 414 26.09 0.16 -16.09
CA PHE A 414 25.46 0.66 -17.33
C PHE A 414 25.90 -0.12 -18.57
N ALA A 415 27.05 -0.78 -18.57
CA ALA A 415 27.50 -1.60 -19.70
C ALA A 415 26.66 -2.88 -19.90
N ASP A 416 26.03 -3.38 -18.85
CA ASP A 416 25.22 -4.61 -18.88
C ASP A 416 23.77 -4.38 -19.39
N PHE A 417 23.42 -3.15 -19.87
CA PHE A 417 22.06 -2.89 -20.33
C PHE A 417 21.78 -3.41 -21.74
N PRO A 418 20.71 -4.24 -21.92
CA PRO A 418 20.28 -4.67 -23.24
C PRO A 418 19.81 -3.50 -24.10
N TYR A 419 20.12 -3.58 -25.39
CA TYR A 419 19.72 -2.59 -26.39
C TYR A 419 18.20 -2.38 -26.49
N GLU A 420 17.40 -3.39 -26.13
CA GLU A 420 15.95 -3.42 -26.28
C GLU A 420 15.18 -2.62 -25.22
N LEU A 421 15.76 -2.43 -24.04
CA LEU A 421 15.16 -1.66 -22.94
C LEU A 421 15.50 -0.16 -22.99
N ASN A 422 16.23 0.28 -24.00
CA ASN A 422 16.85 1.57 -24.04
C ASN A 422 15.98 2.60 -24.79
N ASP A 423 15.09 3.23 -24.05
CA ASP A 423 14.54 4.52 -24.44
C ASP A 423 15.70 5.54 -24.39
N GLN A 424 16.26 5.92 -25.56
CA GLN A 424 17.51 6.72 -25.69
C GLN A 424 17.37 8.17 -25.18
N THR A 425 16.43 8.42 -24.26
CA THR A 425 16.14 9.75 -23.75
C THR A 425 17.01 10.07 -22.54
N GLU A 426 17.42 11.31 -22.42
CA GLU A 426 18.09 11.87 -21.23
C GLU A 426 17.31 11.52 -19.94
N ARG A 427 15.98 11.57 -20.01
CA ARG A 427 15.08 11.27 -18.92
C ARG A 427 15.25 9.83 -18.41
N HIS A 428 15.46 8.85 -19.29
CA HIS A 428 15.64 7.45 -18.91
C HIS A 428 16.88 7.26 -18.02
N TYR A 429 18.02 7.82 -18.40
CA TYR A 429 19.25 7.74 -17.61
C TYR A 429 19.14 8.49 -16.28
N GLN A 430 18.51 9.66 -16.28
CA GLN A 430 18.24 10.41 -15.06
C GLN A 430 17.39 9.61 -14.06
N VAL A 431 16.38 8.88 -14.53
CA VAL A 431 15.54 8.00 -13.70
C VAL A 431 16.37 6.86 -13.11
N ILE A 432 17.23 6.20 -13.90
CA ILE A 432 18.07 5.10 -13.41
C ILE A 432 19.05 5.59 -12.33
N ILE A 433 19.77 6.66 -12.60
CA ILE A 433 20.68 7.29 -11.65
C ILE A 433 19.93 7.65 -10.37
N TYR A 434 18.77 8.27 -10.51
CA TYR A 434 17.92 8.63 -9.40
C TYR A 434 17.51 7.40 -8.56
N LEU A 435 17.07 6.31 -9.19
CA LEU A 435 16.68 5.07 -8.51
C LEU A 435 17.86 4.44 -7.74
N ILE A 436 19.04 4.39 -8.34
CA ILE A 436 20.25 3.83 -7.72
C ILE A 436 20.59 4.61 -6.45
N PHE A 437 20.70 5.94 -6.54
CA PHE A 437 21.05 6.76 -5.38
C PHE A 437 19.99 6.75 -4.30
N LYS A 438 18.71 6.71 -4.66
CA LYS A 438 17.62 6.53 -3.67
C LYS A 438 17.69 5.17 -2.99
N LEU A 439 18.01 4.08 -3.70
CA LEU A 439 18.22 2.75 -3.11
C LEU A 439 19.43 2.70 -2.18
N MET A 440 20.51 3.40 -2.53
CA MET A 440 21.65 3.55 -1.62
C MET A 440 21.25 4.22 -0.30
N GLY A 441 20.22 5.05 -0.31
CA GLY A 441 19.63 5.70 0.87
C GLY A 441 19.12 4.72 1.94
N GLN A 442 18.91 3.45 1.62
CA GLN A 442 18.59 2.39 2.58
C GLN A 442 19.74 2.13 3.57
N PHE A 443 20.97 2.31 3.10
CA PHE A 443 22.18 1.96 3.85
C PHE A 443 23.03 3.17 4.27
N THR A 444 22.72 4.35 3.72
CA THR A 444 23.44 5.60 3.97
C THR A 444 22.50 6.79 3.74
N GLN A 445 22.88 8.00 4.13
CA GLN A 445 22.09 9.18 3.80
C GLN A 445 22.40 9.58 2.35
N ALA A 446 21.47 9.32 1.44
CA ALA A 446 21.58 9.74 0.05
C ALA A 446 20.39 10.63 -0.32
N GLU A 447 20.69 11.87 -0.70
CA GLU A 447 19.72 12.85 -1.19
C GLU A 447 19.94 13.03 -2.67
N VAL A 448 18.86 12.95 -3.46
CA VAL A 448 18.90 13.18 -4.90
C VAL A 448 17.90 14.27 -5.23
N TYR A 449 18.33 15.26 -5.97
CA TYR A 449 17.53 16.43 -6.28
C TYR A 449 17.15 16.46 -7.76
N SER A 450 15.93 16.84 -8.05
CA SER A 450 15.40 16.95 -9.40
C SER A 450 15.24 18.40 -9.87
N SER A 451 15.63 19.39 -9.03
CA SER A 451 15.40 20.81 -9.31
C SER A 451 16.67 21.60 -9.59
N ARG A 452 16.58 22.59 -10.48
CA ARG A 452 17.69 23.50 -10.79
C ARG A 452 18.20 24.23 -9.54
N GLY A 453 19.51 24.25 -9.32
CA GLY A 453 20.18 24.98 -8.24
C GLY A 453 20.60 24.13 -7.05
N ARG A 454 20.57 22.81 -7.16
CA ARG A 454 21.12 21.84 -6.20
C ARG A 454 21.94 20.80 -6.95
N ALA A 455 22.92 20.18 -6.26
CA ALA A 455 23.66 19.05 -6.80
C ALA A 455 22.69 17.91 -7.16
N ASP A 456 23.00 17.14 -8.21
CA ASP A 456 22.14 16.04 -8.67
C ASP A 456 22.02 14.94 -7.59
N ALA A 457 23.12 14.63 -6.89
CA ALA A 457 23.06 13.74 -5.73
C ALA A 457 24.08 14.12 -4.65
N VAL A 458 23.68 13.96 -3.38
CA VAL A 458 24.57 14.07 -2.23
C VAL A 458 24.49 12.79 -1.43
N VAL A 459 25.64 12.14 -1.19
CA VAL A 459 25.73 10.92 -0.39
C VAL A 459 26.59 11.17 0.84
N ARG A 460 25.99 10.99 2.03
CA ARG A 460 26.68 11.13 3.31
C ARG A 460 27.00 9.74 3.87
N THR A 461 28.24 9.53 4.21
CA THR A 461 28.74 8.36 4.92
C THR A 461 29.31 8.80 6.28
N PRO A 462 29.68 7.90 7.19
CA PRO A 462 30.27 8.30 8.46
C PRO A 462 31.52 9.18 8.36
N LYS A 463 32.30 9.07 7.26
CA LYS A 463 33.57 9.78 7.09
C LYS A 463 33.59 10.77 5.92
N PHE A 464 32.67 10.64 4.98
CA PHE A 464 32.70 11.39 3.71
C PHE A 464 31.32 11.94 3.33
N ILE A 465 31.33 13.10 2.69
CA ILE A 465 30.17 13.67 1.99
C ILE A 465 30.54 13.80 0.52
N TYR A 466 29.80 13.08 -0.33
CA TYR A 466 30.00 13.11 -1.78
C TYR A 466 28.97 14.00 -2.42
N ILE A 467 29.39 14.88 -3.32
CA ILE A 467 28.55 15.78 -4.11
C ILE A 467 28.73 15.38 -5.57
N PHE A 468 27.70 14.77 -6.15
CA PHE A 468 27.70 14.34 -7.55
C PHE A 468 26.96 15.34 -8.43
N GLU A 469 27.54 15.64 -9.59
CA GLU A 469 26.91 16.37 -10.67
C GLU A 469 27.10 15.59 -11.97
N PHE A 470 26.02 15.27 -12.67
CA PHE A 470 26.00 14.48 -13.88
C PHE A 470 25.75 15.39 -15.09
N LYS A 471 26.53 15.25 -16.14
CA LYS A 471 26.30 15.91 -17.43
C LYS A 471 26.05 14.88 -18.51
N LEU A 472 24.84 14.87 -19.03
CA LEU A 472 24.50 14.08 -20.19
C LEU A 472 24.85 14.88 -21.46
N ASN A 473 25.73 14.32 -22.30
CA ASN A 473 26.24 15.00 -23.50
C ASN A 473 26.93 16.38 -23.23
N GLY A 474 27.34 16.61 -21.98
CA GLY A 474 28.20 17.72 -21.57
C GLY A 474 29.55 17.18 -21.13
N THR A 475 30.43 18.02 -20.55
CA THR A 475 31.77 17.62 -20.16
C THR A 475 31.91 17.50 -18.63
N VAL A 476 32.86 16.70 -18.19
CA VAL A 476 33.20 16.56 -16.77
C VAL A 476 33.66 17.88 -16.16
N GLU A 477 34.35 18.72 -16.96
CA GLU A 477 34.78 20.06 -16.56
C GLU A 477 33.56 20.97 -16.25
N GLN A 478 32.52 20.93 -17.09
CA GLN A 478 31.27 21.65 -16.85
C GLN A 478 30.54 21.18 -15.59
N ALA A 479 30.60 19.87 -15.28
CA ALA A 479 30.04 19.34 -14.03
C ALA A 479 30.78 19.93 -12.82
N MET A 480 32.11 19.90 -12.83
CA MET A 480 32.93 20.45 -11.74
C MET A 480 32.75 21.96 -11.59
N GLU A 481 32.72 22.71 -12.70
CA GLU A 481 32.47 24.15 -12.72
C GLU A 481 31.13 24.48 -12.09
N GLN A 482 30.08 23.73 -12.40
CA GLN A 482 28.75 23.92 -11.80
C GLN A 482 28.75 23.68 -10.28
N ILE A 483 29.44 22.64 -9.79
CA ILE A 483 29.57 22.40 -8.34
C ILE A 483 30.20 23.62 -7.64
N GLU A 484 31.24 24.22 -8.25
CA GLU A 484 31.95 25.38 -7.69
C GLU A 484 31.10 26.65 -7.79
N GLU A 485 30.61 27.01 -8.97
CA GLU A 485 29.83 28.24 -9.21
C GLU A 485 28.56 28.31 -8.34
N LYS A 486 27.89 27.17 -8.17
CA LYS A 486 26.67 27.09 -7.35
C LYS A 486 26.94 26.88 -5.87
N GLY A 487 28.20 26.66 -5.48
CA GLY A 487 28.61 26.47 -4.10
C GLY A 487 27.96 25.29 -3.43
N TYR A 488 27.75 24.17 -4.15
CA TYR A 488 27.06 23.01 -3.61
C TYR A 488 27.74 22.38 -2.39
N ALA A 489 29.05 22.57 -2.24
CA ALA A 489 29.81 22.12 -1.08
C ALA A 489 29.64 23.01 0.15
N PHE A 490 29.25 24.29 -0.02
CA PHE A 490 29.22 25.26 1.06
C PHE A 490 28.38 24.83 2.29
N PRO A 491 27.19 24.20 2.16
CA PRO A 491 26.42 23.76 3.32
C PRO A 491 27.14 22.72 4.20
N TYR A 492 28.17 22.08 3.69
CA TYR A 492 28.86 20.96 4.32
C TYR A 492 30.26 21.29 4.84
N THR A 493 30.72 22.53 4.64
CA THR A 493 32.08 22.97 5.06
C THR A 493 32.28 23.02 6.58
N ALA A 494 31.20 23.02 7.37
CA ALA A 494 31.23 23.00 8.83
C ALA A 494 31.08 21.58 9.42
N GLU A 495 30.97 20.56 8.58
CA GLU A 495 30.82 19.16 9.00
C GLU A 495 32.20 18.52 9.24
N ASP A 496 32.26 17.52 10.13
CA ASP A 496 33.51 16.79 10.41
C ASP A 496 33.91 15.82 9.29
N GLN A 497 33.00 15.54 8.35
CA GLN A 497 33.27 14.65 7.22
C GLN A 497 34.04 15.36 6.12
N GLN A 498 34.91 14.61 5.46
CA GLN A 498 35.60 15.11 4.27
C GLN A 498 34.64 15.26 3.09
N VAL A 499 34.56 16.45 2.54
CA VAL A 499 33.74 16.73 1.34
C VAL A 499 34.49 16.33 0.08
N ILE A 500 33.85 15.55 -0.79
CA ILE A 500 34.38 15.06 -2.06
C ILE A 500 33.42 15.45 -3.18
N LYS A 501 33.89 16.23 -4.12
CA LYS A 501 33.18 16.66 -5.33
C LYS A 501 33.44 15.67 -6.45
N VAL A 502 32.38 15.24 -7.14
CA VAL A 502 32.45 14.25 -8.22
C VAL A 502 31.65 14.76 -9.42
N GLY A 503 32.37 15.23 -10.44
CA GLY A 503 31.78 15.53 -11.74
C GLY A 503 31.76 14.28 -12.60
N VAL A 504 30.66 14.01 -13.28
CA VAL A 504 30.48 12.82 -14.12
C VAL A 504 29.98 13.23 -15.50
N GLU A 505 30.70 12.79 -16.53
CA GLU A 505 30.32 12.90 -17.91
C GLU A 505 29.65 11.59 -18.36
N PHE A 506 28.42 11.67 -18.84
CA PHE A 506 27.65 10.55 -19.33
C PHE A 506 27.33 10.73 -20.82
N SER A 507 27.69 9.77 -21.65
CA SER A 507 27.45 9.78 -23.07
C SER A 507 26.17 9.04 -23.44
N ALA A 508 25.20 9.74 -24.03
CA ALA A 508 23.98 9.10 -24.54
C ALA A 508 24.30 8.20 -25.75
N GLU A 509 25.35 8.51 -26.56
CA GLU A 509 25.78 7.67 -27.67
C GLU A 509 26.37 6.35 -27.21
N LYS A 510 27.31 6.40 -26.24
CA LYS A 510 27.92 5.22 -25.62
C LYS A 510 26.99 4.55 -24.60
N ARG A 511 25.96 5.26 -24.15
CA ARG A 511 24.98 4.80 -23.13
C ARG A 511 25.62 4.44 -21.81
N ASN A 512 26.69 5.17 -21.46
CA ASN A 512 27.52 4.85 -20.30
C ASN A 512 28.22 6.09 -19.76
N VAL A 513 28.80 5.96 -18.56
CA VAL A 513 29.77 6.90 -18.03
C VAL A 513 30.97 6.95 -18.98
N GLU A 514 31.37 8.14 -19.38
CA GLU A 514 32.51 8.36 -20.27
C GLU A 514 33.75 8.79 -19.49
N ARG A 515 33.57 9.72 -18.55
CA ARG A 515 34.66 10.24 -17.72
C ARG A 515 34.11 10.71 -16.37
N TRP A 516 34.97 10.75 -15.36
CA TRP A 516 34.69 11.42 -14.09
C TRP A 516 35.91 12.16 -13.58
N MET A 517 35.67 13.16 -12.74
CA MET A 517 36.67 13.93 -12.05
C MET A 517 36.32 14.03 -10.58
N VAL A 518 37.32 13.85 -9.73
CA VAL A 518 37.18 13.89 -8.27
C VAL A 518 38.04 15.00 -7.71
N ALA A 519 37.43 15.87 -6.90
CA ALA A 519 38.14 16.88 -6.13
C ALA A 519 37.82 16.72 -4.63
N LYS A 520 38.86 16.75 -3.79
CA LYS A 520 38.71 16.69 -2.33
C LYS A 520 38.87 18.10 -1.77
N GLU A 521 37.93 18.55 -0.96
CA GLU A 521 38.15 19.74 -0.14
C GLU A 521 39.07 19.36 1.02
N ILE A 522 40.09 20.20 1.24
CA ILE A 522 41.12 20.00 2.26
C ILE A 522 40.60 20.53 3.58
#